data_48340632e8c05de65fbf70cb4462f887
#
_entry.id   48340632e8c05de65fbf70cb4462f887
#
_cell.length_a   1.000
_cell.length_b   1.000
_cell.length_c   1.000
_cell.angle_alpha   90.00
_cell.angle_beta   90.00
_cell.angle_gamma   90.00
#
_symmetry.space_group_name_H-M   'P 1'
#
loop_
_entity.id
_entity.type
_entity.pdbx_description
1 polymer ?
#
loop_
_entity_poly.entity_id
_entity_poly.type
_entity_poly.pdbx_seq_one_letter_code
_entity_poly.pdbx_strand_id
1 'polypeptide(L)'
;MGWSAQDLADRCESLGHPIPRNVIANMESGRRASLPLVDVMVLAAALETYPGCLIFPVGYVDRTQELPFQDLVPTWDALRRFTGEQDVPGHDAGLVPDFKAHANLVSTALAALEEEERARFTAEAATSHAQQEEAERRRAKFADQALSAKYHLRYLRRDLRDDGATPPDLPPALADVDPPEGDTHTTLEERL
;
A
#
# COMPACT_ATOMS: atom_id res chain seq x y z
N MET A 1 -25.67 0.83 -1.10
CA MET A 1 -26.15 0.74 -2.49
C MET A 1 -27.42 -0.10 -2.48
N GLY A 2 -28.50 0.34 -3.19
CA GLY A 2 -29.78 -0.41 -3.22
C GLY A 2 -29.86 -1.43 -4.37
N TRP A 3 -28.79 -2.19 -4.62
CA TRP A 3 -28.76 -3.17 -5.71
C TRP A 3 -29.51 -4.44 -5.36
N SER A 4 -30.20 -5.00 -6.35
CA SER A 4 -30.79 -6.33 -6.26
C SER A 4 -29.75 -7.42 -6.57
N ALA A 5 -30.01 -8.66 -6.20
CA ALA A 5 -29.17 -9.80 -6.58
C ALA A 5 -29.03 -9.95 -8.11
N GLN A 6 -30.00 -9.44 -8.90
CA GLN A 6 -29.90 -9.43 -10.35
C GLN A 6 -28.90 -8.37 -10.84
N ASP A 7 -28.95 -7.15 -10.31
CA ASP A 7 -28.02 -6.08 -10.69
C ASP A 7 -26.56 -6.50 -10.41
N LEU A 8 -26.33 -7.19 -9.28
CA LEU A 8 -25.02 -7.71 -8.92
C LEU A 8 -24.58 -8.85 -9.85
N ALA A 9 -25.50 -9.73 -10.24
CA ALA A 9 -25.22 -10.79 -11.21
C ALA A 9 -24.80 -10.23 -12.57
N ASP A 10 -25.56 -9.25 -13.08
CA ASP A 10 -25.30 -8.57 -14.35
C ASP A 10 -23.93 -7.85 -14.31
N ARG A 11 -23.59 -7.26 -13.16
CA ARG A 11 -22.28 -6.61 -12.98
C ARG A 11 -21.14 -7.63 -12.98
N CYS A 12 -21.28 -8.78 -12.31
CA CYS A 12 -20.30 -9.87 -12.33
C CYS A 12 -20.08 -10.40 -13.76
N GLU A 13 -21.16 -10.56 -14.53
CA GLU A 13 -21.09 -10.96 -15.96
C GLU A 13 -20.31 -9.93 -16.77
N SER A 14 -20.55 -8.63 -16.57
CA SER A 14 -19.81 -7.55 -17.27
C SER A 14 -18.32 -7.52 -16.96
N LEU A 15 -17.91 -8.08 -15.83
CA LEU A 15 -16.51 -8.27 -15.43
C LEU A 15 -15.88 -9.56 -15.99
N GLY A 16 -16.62 -10.33 -16.80
CA GLY A 16 -16.15 -11.56 -17.43
C GLY A 16 -16.22 -12.82 -16.55
N HIS A 17 -16.83 -12.74 -15.35
CA HIS A 17 -17.03 -13.89 -14.48
C HIS A 17 -18.48 -13.92 -13.97
N PRO A 18 -19.41 -14.56 -14.72
CA PRO A 18 -20.82 -14.57 -14.36
C PRO A 18 -21.07 -15.37 -13.07
N ILE A 19 -21.70 -14.72 -12.11
CA ILE A 19 -22.22 -15.36 -10.89
C ILE A 19 -23.74 -15.32 -10.98
N PRO A 20 -24.44 -16.46 -11.10
CA PRO A 20 -25.86 -16.49 -11.29
C PRO A 20 -26.63 -15.86 -10.10
N ARG A 21 -27.73 -15.16 -10.40
CA ARG A 21 -28.60 -14.51 -9.40
C ARG A 21 -28.97 -15.42 -8.23
N ASN A 22 -29.31 -16.69 -8.53
CA ASN A 22 -29.69 -17.65 -7.49
C ASN A 22 -28.53 -18.02 -6.58
N VAL A 23 -27.30 -17.97 -7.08
CA VAL A 23 -26.07 -18.18 -6.29
C VAL A 23 -25.89 -17.01 -5.34
N ILE A 24 -26.01 -15.77 -5.81
CA ILE A 24 -25.95 -14.55 -4.98
C ILE A 24 -27.04 -14.59 -3.89
N ALA A 25 -28.29 -14.85 -4.26
CA ALA A 25 -29.39 -14.94 -3.30
C ALA A 25 -29.17 -16.05 -2.24
N ASN A 26 -28.52 -17.15 -2.61
CA ASN A 26 -28.16 -18.20 -1.65
C ASN A 26 -27.01 -17.78 -0.71
N MET A 27 -26.08 -16.94 -1.17
CA MET A 27 -25.06 -16.33 -0.31
C MET A 27 -25.71 -15.39 0.72
N GLU A 28 -26.56 -14.46 0.25
CA GLU A 28 -27.25 -13.50 1.11
C GLU A 28 -28.12 -14.18 2.19
N SER A 29 -28.73 -15.30 1.85
CA SER A 29 -29.55 -16.07 2.80
C SER A 29 -28.76 -17.04 3.69
N GLY A 30 -27.42 -17.06 3.57
CA GLY A 30 -26.57 -17.98 4.34
C GLY A 30 -26.72 -19.46 3.97
N ARG A 31 -27.38 -19.78 2.87
CA ARG A 31 -27.60 -21.18 2.42
C ARG A 31 -26.38 -21.77 1.70
N ARG A 32 -25.44 -20.94 1.26
CA ARG A 32 -24.22 -21.40 0.62
C ARG A 32 -23.13 -21.59 1.69
N ALA A 33 -22.68 -22.82 1.85
CA ALA A 33 -21.70 -23.19 2.87
C ALA A 33 -20.23 -22.80 2.53
N SER A 34 -19.93 -22.53 1.25
CA SER A 34 -18.60 -22.15 0.80
C SER A 34 -18.65 -21.14 -0.32
N LEU A 35 -17.69 -20.23 -0.35
CA LEU A 35 -17.53 -19.22 -1.38
C LEU A 35 -16.14 -19.38 -2.01
N PRO A 36 -16.04 -19.68 -3.32
CA PRO A 36 -14.75 -19.71 -4.00
C PRO A 36 -14.04 -18.35 -3.93
N LEU A 37 -12.73 -18.37 -3.79
CA LEU A 37 -11.93 -17.13 -3.70
C LEU A 37 -12.15 -16.22 -4.91
N VAL A 38 -12.27 -16.78 -6.11
CA VAL A 38 -12.52 -16.02 -7.33
C VAL A 38 -13.87 -15.28 -7.25
N ASP A 39 -14.92 -15.91 -6.69
CA ASP A 39 -16.21 -15.24 -6.50
C ASP A 39 -16.08 -14.06 -5.54
N VAL A 40 -15.27 -14.17 -4.46
CA VAL A 40 -15.00 -13.07 -3.53
C VAL A 40 -14.33 -11.89 -4.25
N MET A 41 -13.33 -12.18 -5.09
CA MET A 41 -12.62 -11.16 -5.86
C MET A 41 -13.55 -10.44 -6.85
N VAL A 42 -14.38 -11.19 -7.57
CA VAL A 42 -15.33 -10.64 -8.55
C VAL A 42 -16.44 -9.84 -7.87
N LEU A 43 -16.98 -10.36 -6.76
CA LEU A 43 -18.00 -9.64 -5.98
C LEU A 43 -17.43 -8.34 -5.40
N ALA A 44 -16.20 -8.35 -4.90
CA ALA A 44 -15.55 -7.15 -4.41
C ALA A 44 -15.40 -6.09 -5.53
N ALA A 45 -14.93 -6.50 -6.70
CA ALA A 45 -14.82 -5.63 -7.87
C ALA A 45 -16.19 -5.10 -8.33
N ALA A 46 -17.21 -5.96 -8.37
CA ALA A 46 -18.57 -5.58 -8.74
C ALA A 46 -19.19 -4.57 -7.76
N LEU A 47 -18.91 -4.70 -6.47
CA LEU A 47 -19.36 -3.82 -5.40
C LEU A 47 -18.43 -2.61 -5.18
N GLU A 48 -17.38 -2.46 -5.98
CA GLU A 48 -16.39 -1.39 -5.86
C GLU A 48 -15.78 -1.29 -4.45
N THR A 49 -15.48 -2.46 -3.85
CA THR A 49 -14.89 -2.59 -2.52
C THR A 49 -13.66 -3.51 -2.55
N TYR A 50 -12.93 -3.58 -1.45
CA TYR A 50 -11.78 -4.49 -1.33
C TYR A 50 -12.22 -5.89 -0.88
N PRO A 51 -11.64 -6.98 -1.42
CA PRO A 51 -11.98 -8.35 -1.01
C PRO A 51 -11.85 -8.59 0.50
N GLY A 52 -10.83 -8.01 1.14
CA GLY A 52 -10.66 -8.06 2.59
C GLY A 52 -11.84 -7.48 3.37
N CYS A 53 -12.50 -6.44 2.85
CA CYS A 53 -13.67 -5.82 3.49
C CYS A 53 -14.94 -6.69 3.38
N LEU A 54 -15.01 -7.57 2.38
CA LEU A 54 -16.10 -8.56 2.29
C LEU A 54 -15.90 -9.72 3.28
N ILE A 55 -14.64 -10.11 3.50
CA ILE A 55 -14.28 -11.19 4.45
C ILE A 55 -14.36 -10.68 5.88
N PHE A 56 -13.84 -9.50 6.13
CA PHE A 56 -13.80 -8.84 7.43
C PHE A 56 -14.51 -7.47 7.33
N PRO A 57 -15.81 -7.41 7.63
CA PRO A 57 -16.61 -6.19 7.45
C PRO A 57 -16.32 -5.16 8.55
N VAL A 58 -15.13 -4.57 8.51
CA VAL A 58 -14.66 -3.54 9.44
C VAL A 58 -15.60 -2.35 9.46
N GLY A 59 -15.95 -1.90 10.66
CA GLY A 59 -16.89 -0.79 10.86
C GLY A 59 -18.36 -1.21 10.88
N TYR A 60 -18.69 -2.43 10.46
CA TYR A 60 -20.06 -2.99 10.49
C TYR A 60 -20.21 -4.12 11.53
N VAL A 61 -19.13 -4.85 11.80
CA VAL A 61 -19.08 -5.94 12.79
C VAL A 61 -17.87 -5.73 13.68
N ASP A 62 -18.10 -5.64 14.99
CA ASP A 62 -17.04 -5.35 15.96
C ASP A 62 -16.06 -6.50 16.14
N ARG A 63 -16.57 -7.73 16.13
CA ARG A 63 -15.78 -8.93 16.37
C ARG A 63 -16.14 -10.02 15.38
N THR A 64 -15.13 -10.74 14.90
CA THR A 64 -15.28 -11.84 13.94
C THR A 64 -14.48 -13.06 14.39
N GLN A 65 -14.81 -14.22 13.82
CA GLN A 65 -14.03 -15.44 13.95
C GLN A 65 -13.11 -15.58 12.75
N GLU A 66 -11.81 -15.63 12.97
CA GLU A 66 -10.83 -15.77 11.88
C GLU A 66 -10.80 -17.19 11.32
N LEU A 67 -10.80 -18.16 12.21
CA LEU A 67 -10.81 -19.58 11.85
C LEU A 67 -11.95 -20.28 12.60
N PRO A 68 -12.53 -21.35 12.02
CA PRO A 68 -13.55 -22.15 12.68
C PRO A 68 -13.08 -22.61 14.08
N PHE A 69 -13.99 -22.55 15.04
CA PHE A 69 -13.76 -22.99 16.42
C PHE A 69 -12.77 -22.16 17.25
N GLN A 70 -12.36 -20.98 16.77
CA GLN A 70 -11.57 -20.04 17.55
C GLN A 70 -12.45 -18.97 18.21
N ASP A 71 -11.87 -18.27 19.19
CA ASP A 71 -12.52 -17.14 19.85
C ASP A 71 -12.71 -15.97 18.88
N LEU A 72 -13.73 -15.16 19.17
CA LEU A 72 -13.97 -13.92 18.43
C LEU A 72 -12.88 -12.91 18.76
N VAL A 73 -12.34 -12.28 17.71
CA VAL A 73 -11.34 -11.22 17.78
C VAL A 73 -11.92 -9.92 17.19
N PRO A 74 -11.36 -8.75 17.53
CA PRO A 74 -11.75 -7.51 16.86
C PRO A 74 -11.61 -7.65 15.35
N THR A 75 -12.63 -7.23 14.59
CA THR A 75 -12.66 -7.39 13.12
C THR A 75 -11.51 -6.65 12.46
N TRP A 76 -11.11 -5.50 13.01
CA TRP A 76 -9.95 -4.74 12.54
C TRP A 76 -8.63 -5.53 12.70
N ASP A 77 -8.42 -6.20 13.82
CA ASP A 77 -7.22 -7.00 14.06
C ASP A 77 -7.19 -8.24 13.14
N ALA A 78 -8.36 -8.86 12.91
CA ALA A 78 -8.50 -9.96 11.97
C ALA A 78 -8.08 -9.56 10.54
N LEU A 79 -8.55 -8.40 10.07
CA LEU A 79 -8.15 -7.87 8.76
C LEU A 79 -6.64 -7.61 8.70
N ARG A 80 -6.07 -6.98 9.72
CA ARG A 80 -4.64 -6.67 9.75
C ARG A 80 -3.76 -7.93 9.75
N ARG A 81 -4.17 -8.97 10.46
CA ARG A 81 -3.48 -10.28 10.42
C ARG A 81 -3.62 -10.93 9.06
N PHE A 82 -4.81 -10.89 8.48
CA PHE A 82 -5.06 -11.43 7.14
C PHE A 82 -4.21 -10.75 6.05
N THR A 83 -3.98 -9.44 6.16
CA THR A 83 -3.13 -8.67 5.22
C THR A 83 -1.65 -8.69 5.57
N GLY A 84 -1.24 -9.35 6.66
CA GLY A 84 0.15 -9.32 7.16
C GLY A 84 0.58 -7.94 7.67
N GLU A 85 -0.37 -7.11 8.11
CA GLU A 85 -0.08 -5.81 8.73
C GLU A 85 0.20 -5.92 10.22
N GLN A 86 -0.31 -6.96 10.84
CA GLN A 86 -0.08 -7.28 12.24
C GLN A 86 0.70 -8.58 12.31
N ASP A 87 1.85 -8.54 12.96
CA ASP A 87 2.64 -9.73 13.19
C ASP A 87 1.90 -10.72 14.08
N VAL A 88 1.96 -11.99 13.70
CA VAL A 88 1.44 -13.11 14.48
C VAL A 88 2.63 -13.99 14.87
N PRO A 89 2.90 -14.18 16.17
CA PRO A 89 4.00 -15.01 16.61
C PRO A 89 3.97 -16.41 15.97
N GLY A 90 5.10 -16.80 15.37
CA GLY A 90 5.24 -18.10 14.70
C GLY A 90 4.71 -18.15 13.26
N HIS A 91 4.22 -17.04 12.72
CA HIS A 91 3.89 -16.93 11.29
C HIS A 91 5.04 -16.24 10.55
N ASP A 92 5.35 -16.75 9.38
CA ASP A 92 6.25 -16.08 8.44
C ASP A 92 5.43 -15.09 7.60
N ALA A 93 5.73 -13.82 7.75
CA ALA A 93 5.10 -12.76 6.94
C ALA A 93 5.71 -12.67 5.53
N GLY A 94 6.75 -13.47 5.23
CA GLY A 94 7.50 -13.40 3.98
C GLY A 94 8.01 -11.99 3.72
N LEU A 95 7.97 -11.57 2.47
CA LEU A 95 8.45 -10.24 2.03
C LEU A 95 7.44 -9.10 2.19
N VAL A 96 6.24 -9.36 2.73
CA VAL A 96 5.19 -8.32 2.85
C VAL A 96 5.64 -7.11 3.68
N PRO A 97 6.32 -7.26 4.83
CA PRO A 97 6.84 -6.13 5.59
C PRO A 97 7.84 -5.27 4.79
N ASP A 98 8.73 -5.92 4.02
CA ASP A 98 9.76 -5.23 3.24
C ASP A 98 9.15 -4.46 2.07
N PHE A 99 8.14 -5.03 1.39
CA PHE A 99 7.40 -4.32 0.35
C PHE A 99 6.62 -3.11 0.91
N LYS A 100 6.08 -3.21 2.13
CA LYS A 100 5.45 -2.07 2.81
C LYS A 100 6.48 -1.01 3.20
N ALA A 101 7.62 -1.42 3.75
CA ALA A 101 8.73 -0.50 4.05
C ALA A 101 9.20 0.22 2.78
N HIS A 102 9.32 -0.52 1.66
CA HIS A 102 9.63 0.05 0.35
C HIS A 102 8.60 1.13 -0.06
N ALA A 103 7.31 0.83 0.00
CA ALA A 103 6.26 1.78 -0.35
C ALA A 103 6.28 3.03 0.54
N ASN A 104 6.52 2.86 1.84
CA ASN A 104 6.63 3.96 2.79
C ASN A 104 7.85 4.85 2.51
N LEU A 105 9.01 4.26 2.20
CA LEU A 105 10.22 5.00 1.84
C LEU A 105 10.04 5.78 0.53
N VAL A 106 9.41 5.18 -0.48
CA VAL A 106 9.03 5.87 -1.73
C VAL A 106 8.15 7.06 -1.44
N SER A 107 7.07 6.88 -0.66
CA SER A 107 6.16 7.97 -0.29
C SER A 107 6.86 9.07 0.49
N THR A 108 7.72 8.72 1.44
CA THR A 108 8.50 9.67 2.24
C THR A 108 9.46 10.48 1.37
N ALA A 109 10.18 9.82 0.44
CA ALA A 109 11.11 10.49 -0.47
C ALA A 109 10.38 11.47 -1.40
N LEU A 110 9.25 11.05 -1.99
CA LEU A 110 8.46 11.91 -2.87
C LEU A 110 7.89 13.12 -2.14
N ALA A 111 7.32 12.93 -0.95
CA ALA A 111 6.79 14.02 -0.13
C ALA A 111 7.90 15.02 0.26
N ALA A 112 9.09 14.52 0.61
CA ALA A 112 10.22 15.39 0.94
C ALA A 112 10.73 16.19 -0.28
N LEU A 113 10.80 15.57 -1.46
CA LEU A 113 11.16 16.26 -2.72
C LEU A 113 10.15 17.36 -3.08
N GLU A 114 8.86 17.09 -2.92
CA GLU A 114 7.79 18.06 -3.17
C GLU A 114 7.89 19.27 -2.21
N GLU A 115 8.13 19.01 -0.92
CA GLU A 115 8.29 20.07 0.08
C GLU A 115 9.61 20.85 -0.11
N GLU A 116 10.69 20.21 -0.55
CA GLU A 116 11.92 20.89 -0.94
C GLU A 116 11.66 21.87 -2.08
N GLU A 117 10.95 21.42 -3.12
CA GLU A 117 10.61 22.25 -4.26
C GLU A 117 9.72 23.44 -3.87
N ARG A 118 8.70 23.21 -3.03
CA ARG A 118 7.86 24.29 -2.48
C ARG A 118 8.68 25.31 -1.69
N ALA A 119 9.62 24.84 -0.86
CA ALA A 119 10.50 25.73 -0.08
C ALA A 119 11.43 26.52 -0.98
N ARG A 120 11.94 25.96 -2.08
CA ARG A 120 12.71 26.65 -3.10
C ARG A 120 11.93 27.80 -3.71
N PHE A 121 10.70 27.57 -4.21
CA PHE A 121 9.85 28.62 -4.74
C PHE A 121 9.52 29.70 -3.70
N THR A 122 9.33 29.31 -2.42
CA THR A 122 9.10 30.27 -1.35
C THR A 122 10.33 31.15 -1.10
N ALA A 123 11.54 30.59 -1.17
CA ALA A 123 12.77 31.37 -1.03
C ALA A 123 12.97 32.36 -2.19
N GLU A 124 12.66 31.92 -3.43
CA GLU A 124 12.73 32.78 -4.62
C GLU A 124 11.72 33.93 -4.59
N ALA A 125 10.53 33.71 -4.01
CA ALA A 125 9.47 34.72 -3.86
C ALA A 125 9.60 35.58 -2.59
N ALA A 126 10.58 35.33 -1.72
CA ALA A 126 10.73 36.03 -0.45
C ALA A 126 11.02 37.52 -0.65
N THR A 127 10.31 38.36 0.10
CA THR A 127 10.45 39.82 0.04
C THR A 127 11.34 40.38 1.15
N SER A 128 11.75 39.52 2.10
CA SER A 128 12.65 39.90 3.19
C SER A 128 13.72 38.83 3.42
N HIS A 129 14.88 39.23 3.94
CA HIS A 129 15.97 38.33 4.27
C HIS A 129 15.55 37.24 5.27
N ALA A 130 14.75 37.61 6.28
CA ALA A 130 14.26 36.63 7.29
C ALA A 130 13.34 35.55 6.66
N GLN A 131 12.49 35.92 5.70
CA GLN A 131 11.65 34.95 4.97
C GLN A 131 12.50 34.05 4.08
N GLN A 132 13.52 34.60 3.42
CA GLN A 132 14.43 33.83 2.60
C GLN A 132 15.22 32.82 3.43
N GLU A 133 15.82 33.24 4.54
CA GLU A 133 16.56 32.35 5.45
C GLU A 133 15.68 31.21 6.02
N GLU A 134 14.43 31.49 6.38
CA GLU A 134 13.50 30.46 6.85
C GLU A 134 13.15 29.46 5.76
N ALA A 135 12.90 29.92 4.53
CA ALA A 135 12.61 29.07 3.40
C ALA A 135 13.83 28.20 3.00
N GLU A 136 15.04 28.76 3.04
CA GLU A 136 16.27 28.01 2.79
C GLU A 136 16.53 26.96 3.87
N ARG A 137 16.32 27.27 5.14
CA ARG A 137 16.39 26.27 6.23
C ARG A 137 15.38 25.12 6.04
N ARG A 138 14.16 25.47 5.64
CA ARG A 138 13.12 24.48 5.35
C ARG A 138 13.53 23.62 4.17
N ARG A 139 14.03 24.21 3.10
CA ARG A 139 14.54 23.52 1.94
C ARG A 139 15.64 22.51 2.30
N ALA A 140 16.67 22.96 3.04
CA ALA A 140 17.78 22.10 3.47
C ALA A 140 17.27 20.90 4.29
N LYS A 141 16.34 21.12 5.22
CA LYS A 141 15.71 20.03 6.01
C LYS A 141 15.05 18.98 5.13
N PHE A 142 14.28 19.39 4.12
CA PHE A 142 13.58 18.44 3.26
C PHE A 142 14.52 17.77 2.26
N ALA A 143 15.57 18.44 1.80
CA ALA A 143 16.63 17.84 1.00
C ALA A 143 17.33 16.70 1.77
N ASP A 144 17.70 16.92 3.04
CA ASP A 144 18.29 15.89 3.90
C ASP A 144 17.33 14.73 4.13
N GLN A 145 16.05 15.01 4.32
CA GLN A 145 15.03 13.98 4.50
C GLN A 145 14.83 13.13 3.24
N ALA A 146 14.80 13.75 2.06
CA ALA A 146 14.73 13.07 0.78
C ALA A 146 15.97 12.18 0.56
N LEU A 147 17.17 12.70 0.83
CA LEU A 147 18.43 11.96 0.71
C LEU A 147 18.44 10.74 1.62
N SER A 148 18.06 10.91 2.89
CA SER A 148 17.98 9.81 3.86
C SER A 148 17.00 8.73 3.42
N ALA A 149 15.81 9.11 2.96
CA ALA A 149 14.80 8.16 2.48
C ALA A 149 15.30 7.40 1.23
N LYS A 150 15.93 8.07 0.26
CA LYS A 150 16.54 7.45 -0.92
C LYS A 150 17.66 6.47 -0.55
N TYR A 151 18.48 6.83 0.43
CA TYR A 151 19.56 5.96 0.93
C TYR A 151 18.98 4.65 1.51
N HIS A 152 18.02 4.74 2.43
CA HIS A 152 17.40 3.56 3.01
C HIS A 152 16.65 2.73 1.94
N LEU A 153 15.99 3.39 0.98
CA LEU A 153 15.31 2.73 -0.12
C LEU A 153 16.29 1.92 -0.98
N ARG A 154 17.48 2.46 -1.28
CA ARG A 154 18.52 1.75 -2.02
C ARG A 154 18.98 0.48 -1.31
N TYR A 155 19.24 0.55 0.01
CA TYR A 155 19.62 -0.61 0.79
C TYR A 155 18.53 -1.68 0.82
N LEU A 156 17.30 -1.29 1.11
CA LEU A 156 16.16 -2.21 1.12
C LEU A 156 15.98 -2.91 -0.24
N ARG A 157 16.13 -2.17 -1.34
CA ARG A 157 16.02 -2.73 -2.69
C ARG A 157 17.14 -3.72 -3.00
N ARG A 158 18.35 -3.46 -2.52
CA ARG A 158 19.47 -4.41 -2.63
C ARG A 158 19.15 -5.67 -1.83
N ASP A 159 18.77 -5.53 -0.56
CA ASP A 159 18.44 -6.67 0.31
C ASP A 159 17.31 -7.52 -0.27
N LEU A 160 16.26 -6.88 -0.82
CA LEU A 160 15.18 -7.60 -1.55
C LEU A 160 15.72 -8.42 -2.73
N ARG A 161 16.69 -7.91 -3.50
CA ARG A 161 17.32 -8.66 -4.61
C ARG A 161 18.18 -9.80 -4.12
N ASP A 162 18.93 -9.59 -3.04
CA ASP A 162 19.78 -10.61 -2.41
C ASP A 162 18.92 -11.78 -1.89
N ASP A 163 17.70 -11.51 -1.44
CA ASP A 163 16.68 -12.50 -1.07
C ASP A 163 15.94 -13.12 -2.28
N GLY A 164 16.32 -12.75 -3.51
CA GLY A 164 15.73 -13.28 -4.74
C GLY A 164 14.40 -12.63 -5.13
N ALA A 165 13.98 -11.55 -4.46
CA ALA A 165 12.78 -10.82 -4.80
C ALA A 165 13.03 -9.77 -5.89
N THR A 166 11.96 -9.37 -6.59
CA THR A 166 11.98 -8.25 -7.52
C THR A 166 11.37 -7.02 -6.85
N PRO A 167 12.17 -5.98 -6.52
CA PRO A 167 11.64 -4.75 -5.95
C PRO A 167 10.65 -4.06 -6.90
N PRO A 168 9.60 -3.38 -6.39
CA PRO A 168 8.67 -2.63 -7.22
C PRO A 168 9.36 -1.54 -8.07
N ASP A 169 8.74 -1.18 -9.20
CA ASP A 169 9.23 -0.08 -10.03
C ASP A 169 9.25 1.25 -9.26
N LEU A 170 10.25 2.07 -9.56
CA LEU A 170 10.40 3.40 -8.97
C LEU A 170 9.74 4.47 -9.84
N PRO A 171 9.10 5.48 -9.22
CA PRO A 171 8.70 6.68 -9.94
C PRO A 171 9.90 7.38 -10.57
N PRO A 172 9.74 8.10 -11.71
CA PRO A 172 10.83 8.79 -12.40
C PRO A 172 11.66 9.73 -11.50
N ALA A 173 11.02 10.37 -10.52
CA ALA A 173 11.70 11.25 -9.56
C ALA A 173 12.67 10.53 -8.60
N LEU A 174 12.64 9.20 -8.55
CA LEU A 174 13.50 8.35 -7.73
C LEU A 174 14.36 7.42 -8.58
N ALA A 175 14.50 7.66 -9.89
CA ALA A 175 15.30 6.82 -10.77
C ALA A 175 16.79 6.75 -10.36
N ASP A 176 17.28 7.77 -9.66
CA ASP A 176 18.63 7.84 -9.12
C ASP A 176 18.91 6.89 -7.95
N VAL A 177 17.86 6.29 -7.38
CA VAL A 177 18.00 5.26 -6.31
C VAL A 177 18.61 3.98 -6.87
N ASP A 178 18.22 3.58 -8.08
CA ASP A 178 18.78 2.44 -8.81
C ASP A 178 19.39 2.95 -10.13
N PRO A 179 20.62 3.46 -10.12
CA PRO A 179 21.27 3.85 -11.37
C PRO A 179 21.44 2.60 -12.27
N PRO A 180 21.38 2.77 -13.60
CA PRO A 180 21.58 1.67 -14.54
C PRO A 180 22.94 0.99 -14.28
N GLU A 181 23.00 -0.33 -14.45
CA GLU A 181 24.24 -1.11 -14.30
C GLU A 181 25.31 -0.54 -15.23
N GLY A 182 26.30 0.13 -14.67
CA GLY A 182 27.36 0.83 -15.40
C GLY A 182 27.89 2.08 -14.68
N ASP A 183 27.07 2.71 -13.86
CA ASP A 183 27.45 3.90 -13.08
C ASP A 183 27.72 3.58 -11.61
N THR A 184 28.30 2.41 -11.32
CA THR A 184 28.76 2.07 -9.98
C THR A 184 30.02 2.86 -9.66
N HIS A 185 29.90 3.73 -8.70
CA HIS A 185 30.82 4.62 -8.02
C HIS A 185 30.76 6.08 -8.47
N THR A 186 30.08 6.92 -7.66
CA THR A 186 30.67 8.23 -7.30
C THR A 186 29.70 9.23 -6.64
N THR A 187 28.39 9.01 -6.40
CA THR A 187 27.58 10.20 -6.10
C THR A 187 26.92 10.29 -4.72
N LEU A 188 26.85 9.24 -3.92
CA LEU A 188 26.23 9.31 -2.58
C LEU A 188 27.19 9.17 -1.39
N GLU A 189 28.33 8.53 -1.57
CA GLU A 189 29.34 8.39 -0.48
C GLU A 189 30.22 9.64 -0.29
N GLU A 190 30.33 10.52 -1.30
CA GLU A 190 31.14 11.75 -1.19
C GLU A 190 30.38 12.96 -0.61
N ARG A 191 29.11 12.81 -0.22
CA ARG A 191 28.30 13.90 0.37
C ARG A 191 27.90 13.67 1.82
N LEU A 192 28.38 12.63 2.46
CA LEU A 192 28.30 12.40 3.90
C LEU A 192 29.67 12.68 4.54
#